data_12d080eab1f5ffcb0733553c0e676f27
#
_entry.id   12d080eab1f5ffcb0733553c0e676f27
#
_cell.length_a   1.000
_cell.length_b   1.000
_cell.length_c   1.000
_cell.angle_alpha   90.00
_cell.angle_beta   90.00
_cell.angle_gamma   90.00
#
_symmetry.space_group_name_H-M   'P 1'
#
loop_
_entity.id
_entity.type
_entity.pdbx_description
1 polymer ?
#
loop_
_entity_poly.entity_id
_entity_poly.type
_entity_poly.pdbx_seq_one_letter_code
_entity_poly.pdbx_strand_id
1 'polypeptide(L)'
;MAVVLCTGSDLVLMETRKLILQGAGHKVVTVTNPSDISSACKEHIFDVAVIGQSTSADSKRSIAFLIHQHCPSAKILELYPANQHPAIEDADSWLEVPAQVPQELAQQVERLAKVETKQLPRTKQTRRLD
;
A
#
# COMPACT_ATOMS: atom_id res chain seq x y z
N MET A 1 -2.63 14.74 3.52
CA MET A 1 -3.24 13.55 4.14
C MET A 1 -3.67 12.55 3.07
N ALA A 2 -3.38 11.29 3.29
CA ALA A 2 -3.80 10.23 2.39
C ALA A 2 -4.77 9.28 3.09
N VAL A 3 -5.58 8.57 2.32
CA VAL A 3 -6.43 7.50 2.81
C VAL A 3 -5.72 6.19 2.47
N VAL A 4 -5.39 5.41 3.47
CA VAL A 4 -4.50 4.26 3.35
C VAL A 4 -5.22 2.98 3.74
N LEU A 5 -5.12 1.98 2.86
CA LEU A 5 -5.57 0.63 3.16
C LEU A 5 -4.35 -0.16 3.64
N CYS A 6 -4.42 -0.72 4.85
CA CYS A 6 -3.37 -1.59 5.36
C CYS A 6 -3.86 -3.02 5.40
N THR A 7 -3.12 -3.92 4.76
CA THR A 7 -3.45 -5.34 4.75
C THR A 7 -2.29 -6.13 5.33
N GLY A 8 -2.60 -7.29 5.92
CA GLY A 8 -1.57 -8.15 6.46
C GLY A 8 -2.16 -9.21 7.37
N SER A 9 -1.31 -10.14 7.80
CA SER A 9 -1.74 -11.24 8.67
C SER A 9 -1.26 -11.08 10.12
N ASP A 10 -0.35 -10.14 10.37
CA ASP A 10 0.19 -9.92 11.72
C ASP A 10 -0.51 -8.71 12.33
N LEU A 11 -1.41 -8.97 13.28
CA LEU A 11 -2.25 -7.92 13.86
C LEU A 11 -1.43 -6.90 14.66
N VAL A 12 -0.36 -7.34 15.32
CA VAL A 12 0.48 -6.44 16.10
C VAL A 12 1.20 -5.46 15.19
N LEU A 13 1.77 -5.97 14.10
CA LEU A 13 2.44 -5.11 13.12
C LEU A 13 1.46 -4.15 12.46
N MET A 14 0.26 -4.62 12.16
CA MET A 14 -0.75 -3.76 11.53
C MET A 14 -1.16 -2.63 12.46
N GLU A 15 -1.32 -2.92 13.74
CA GLU A 15 -1.68 -1.87 14.70
C GLU A 15 -0.56 -0.84 14.83
N THR A 16 0.68 -1.29 14.88
CA THR A 16 1.83 -0.39 14.95
C THR A 16 1.87 0.53 13.74
N ARG A 17 1.70 -0.03 12.55
CA ARG A 17 1.71 0.76 11.32
C ARG A 17 0.56 1.75 11.26
N LYS A 18 -0.60 1.32 11.71
CA LYS A 18 -1.77 2.21 11.77
C LYS A 18 -1.46 3.43 12.63
N LEU A 19 -0.87 3.22 13.80
CA LEU A 19 -0.55 4.31 14.70
C LEU A 19 0.48 5.25 14.09
N ILE A 20 1.50 4.70 13.42
CA ILE A 20 2.52 5.51 12.76
C ILE A 20 1.89 6.39 11.67
N LEU A 21 1.05 5.80 10.85
CA LEU A 21 0.43 6.52 9.74
C LEU A 21 -0.58 7.56 10.24
N GLN A 22 -1.36 7.21 11.26
CA GLN A 22 -2.30 8.16 11.85
C GLN A 22 -1.55 9.34 12.49
N GLY A 23 -0.41 9.05 13.12
CA GLY A 23 0.41 10.10 13.71
C GLY A 23 0.97 11.06 12.68
N ALA A 24 1.13 10.60 11.44
CA ALA A 24 1.58 11.44 10.34
C ALA A 24 0.43 12.15 9.61
N GLY A 25 -0.79 11.99 10.10
CA GLY A 25 -1.94 12.71 9.54
C GLY A 25 -2.74 11.94 8.50
N HIS A 26 -2.47 10.66 8.30
CA HIS A 26 -3.20 9.85 7.32
C HIS A 26 -4.39 9.17 7.96
N LYS A 27 -5.41 8.90 7.15
CA LYS A 27 -6.54 8.07 7.56
C LYS A 27 -6.23 6.63 7.19
N VAL A 28 -6.43 5.69 8.11
CA VAL A 28 -6.04 4.29 7.91
C VAL A 28 -7.23 3.37 8.11
N VAL A 29 -7.43 2.47 7.17
CA VAL A 29 -8.39 1.38 7.27
C VAL A 29 -7.60 0.08 7.20
N THR A 30 -7.79 -0.81 8.18
CA THR A 30 -7.08 -2.08 8.21
C THR A 30 -8.00 -3.21 7.79
N VAL A 31 -7.46 -4.13 6.99
CA VAL A 31 -8.19 -5.31 6.51
C VAL A 31 -7.29 -6.52 6.71
N THR A 32 -7.75 -7.47 7.51
CA THR A 32 -6.98 -8.69 7.79
C THR A 32 -7.41 -9.86 6.90
N ASN A 33 -8.63 -9.83 6.40
CA ASN A 33 -9.17 -10.90 5.56
C ASN A 33 -9.30 -10.38 4.13
N PRO A 34 -8.63 -11.00 3.15
CA PRO A 34 -8.70 -10.53 1.77
C PRO A 34 -10.13 -10.40 1.23
N SER A 35 -11.07 -11.21 1.73
CA SER A 35 -12.44 -11.10 1.26
C SER A 35 -13.12 -9.79 1.62
N ASP A 36 -12.54 -9.02 2.55
CA ASP A 36 -13.09 -7.73 2.95
C ASP A 36 -12.54 -6.56 2.13
N ILE A 37 -11.60 -6.81 1.22
CA ILE A 37 -11.00 -5.75 0.42
C ILE A 37 -12.05 -5.10 -0.47
N SER A 38 -12.89 -5.90 -1.10
CA SER A 38 -13.92 -5.37 -1.98
C SER A 38 -14.85 -4.40 -1.24
N SER A 39 -15.29 -4.79 -0.03
CA SER A 39 -16.17 -3.93 0.77
C SER A 39 -15.47 -2.64 1.17
N ALA A 40 -14.22 -2.74 1.59
CA ALA A 40 -13.45 -1.55 1.97
C ALA A 40 -13.32 -0.59 0.80
N CYS A 41 -13.07 -1.10 -0.39
CA CYS A 41 -12.92 -0.29 -1.59
C CYS A 41 -14.24 0.37 -2.01
N LYS A 42 -15.36 -0.22 -1.64
CA LYS A 42 -16.66 0.41 -1.91
C LYS A 42 -16.93 1.55 -0.95
N GLU A 43 -16.44 1.45 0.27
CA GLU A 43 -16.71 2.45 1.31
C GLU A 43 -15.74 3.62 1.28
N HIS A 44 -14.53 3.40 0.75
CA HIS A 44 -13.46 4.38 0.78
C HIS A 44 -12.76 4.45 -0.56
N ILE A 45 -12.25 5.63 -0.90
CA ILE A 45 -11.35 5.80 -2.03
C ILE A 45 -9.93 5.87 -1.44
N PHE A 46 -9.13 4.85 -1.70
CA PHE A 46 -7.79 4.76 -1.15
C PHE A 46 -6.76 5.37 -2.08
N ASP A 47 -5.83 6.12 -1.50
CA ASP A 47 -4.69 6.67 -2.23
C ASP A 47 -3.55 5.67 -2.29
N VAL A 48 -3.35 4.90 -1.22
CA VAL A 48 -2.25 3.94 -1.12
C VAL A 48 -2.76 2.69 -0.42
N ALA A 49 -2.30 1.54 -0.87
CA ALA A 49 -2.54 0.26 -0.21
C ALA A 49 -1.20 -0.34 0.22
N VAL A 50 -1.06 -0.62 1.51
CA VAL A 50 0.15 -1.20 2.09
C VAL A 50 -0.09 -2.69 2.31
N ILE A 51 0.80 -3.54 1.77
CA ILE A 51 0.71 -4.99 1.92
C ILE A 51 1.85 -5.43 2.82
N GLY A 52 1.52 -6.08 3.95
CA GLY A 52 2.47 -6.38 5.01
C GLY A 52 3.43 -7.52 4.68
N GLN A 53 4.61 -7.49 5.30
CA GLN A 53 5.68 -8.44 5.00
C GLN A 53 5.41 -9.85 5.50
N SER A 54 4.54 -10.03 6.50
CA SER A 54 4.29 -11.36 7.05
C SER A 54 3.31 -12.17 6.22
N THR A 55 2.75 -11.58 5.18
CA THR A 55 1.86 -12.27 4.24
C THR A 55 2.70 -13.09 3.26
N SER A 56 2.25 -14.30 2.94
CA SER A 56 2.98 -15.15 1.99
C SER A 56 2.98 -14.53 0.59
N ALA A 57 3.94 -14.95 -0.24
CA ALA A 57 4.08 -14.41 -1.59
C ALA A 57 2.80 -14.60 -2.41
N ASP A 58 2.20 -15.80 -2.33
CA ASP A 58 0.97 -16.06 -3.08
C ASP A 58 -0.17 -15.18 -2.59
N SER A 59 -0.30 -15.03 -1.27
CA SER A 59 -1.34 -14.16 -0.71
C SER A 59 -1.10 -12.70 -1.10
N LYS A 60 0.14 -12.25 -1.10
CA LYS A 60 0.47 -10.89 -1.52
C LYS A 60 0.01 -10.64 -2.96
N ARG A 61 0.27 -11.58 -3.85
CA ARG A 61 -0.14 -11.43 -5.25
C ARG A 61 -1.66 -11.42 -5.40
N SER A 62 -2.35 -12.28 -4.63
CA SER A 62 -3.81 -12.29 -4.65
C SER A 62 -4.39 -10.99 -4.12
N ILE A 63 -3.81 -10.46 -3.05
CA ILE A 63 -4.25 -9.19 -2.48
C ILE A 63 -4.04 -8.06 -3.48
N ALA A 64 -2.87 -8.03 -4.13
CA ALA A 64 -2.58 -7.02 -5.13
C ALA A 64 -3.59 -7.06 -6.28
N PHE A 65 -3.94 -8.27 -6.72
CA PHE A 65 -4.94 -8.43 -7.77
C PHE A 65 -6.28 -7.85 -7.35
N LEU A 66 -6.72 -8.16 -6.12
CA LEU A 66 -7.98 -7.64 -5.62
C LEU A 66 -7.97 -6.13 -5.51
N ILE A 67 -6.86 -5.56 -5.09
CA ILE A 67 -6.72 -4.11 -4.99
C ILE A 67 -6.80 -3.47 -6.38
N HIS A 68 -6.08 -4.01 -7.35
CA HIS A 68 -6.15 -3.50 -8.71
C HIS A 68 -7.58 -3.55 -9.25
N GLN A 69 -8.29 -4.62 -8.92
CA GLN A 69 -9.65 -4.83 -9.44
C GLN A 69 -10.67 -3.92 -8.77
N HIS A 70 -10.57 -3.74 -7.46
CA HIS A 70 -11.61 -3.05 -6.69
C HIS A 70 -11.21 -1.62 -6.28
N CYS A 71 -9.92 -1.34 -6.20
CA CYS A 71 -9.40 -0.02 -5.80
C CYS A 71 -8.39 0.47 -6.83
N PRO A 72 -8.81 0.72 -8.06
CA PRO A 72 -7.85 1.02 -9.13
C PRO A 72 -7.06 2.32 -8.91
N SER A 73 -7.55 3.21 -8.06
CA SER A 73 -6.83 4.45 -7.77
C SER A 73 -5.73 4.28 -6.73
N ALA A 74 -5.68 3.14 -6.02
CA ALA A 74 -4.73 2.94 -4.94
C ALA A 74 -3.36 2.54 -5.50
N LYS A 75 -2.31 3.23 -5.05
CA LYS A 75 -0.94 2.83 -5.31
C LYS A 75 -0.54 1.74 -4.33
N ILE A 76 0.17 0.73 -4.79
CA ILE A 76 0.52 -0.41 -3.95
C ILE A 76 1.94 -0.25 -3.43
N LEU A 77 2.09 -0.34 -2.11
CA LEU A 77 3.38 -0.39 -1.44
C LEU A 77 3.52 -1.76 -0.79
N GLU A 78 4.49 -2.54 -1.27
CA GLU A 78 4.76 -3.85 -0.68
C GLU A 78 5.86 -3.74 0.36
N LEU A 79 5.60 -4.26 1.57
CA LEU A 79 6.62 -4.41 2.60
C LEU A 79 7.21 -5.81 2.51
N TYR A 80 8.52 -5.93 2.57
CA TYR A 80 9.17 -7.22 2.47
C TYR A 80 10.36 -7.29 3.45
N PRO A 81 10.65 -8.49 4.02
CA PRO A 81 11.78 -8.61 4.92
C PRO A 81 13.10 -8.65 4.17
N ALA A 82 14.17 -8.22 4.84
CA ALA A 82 15.48 -8.06 4.23
C ALA A 82 16.03 -9.36 3.62
N ASN A 83 15.60 -10.51 4.15
CA ASN A 83 16.12 -11.79 3.68
C ASN A 83 15.27 -12.44 2.60
N GLN A 84 14.32 -11.69 2.03
CA GLN A 84 13.43 -12.19 0.98
C GLN A 84 13.35 -11.19 -0.15
N HIS A 85 12.88 -11.65 -1.29
CA HIS A 85 12.61 -10.78 -2.42
C HIS A 85 11.17 -10.30 -2.40
N PRO A 86 10.89 -9.10 -2.91
CA PRO A 86 9.50 -8.68 -3.07
C PRO A 86 8.71 -9.66 -3.93
N ALA A 87 7.44 -9.82 -3.61
CA ALA A 87 6.57 -10.77 -4.30
C ALA A 87 5.75 -10.14 -5.41
N ILE A 88 5.51 -8.83 -5.34
CA ILE A 88 4.62 -8.14 -6.27
C ILE A 88 5.45 -7.33 -7.25
N GLU A 89 5.57 -7.85 -8.48
CA GLU A 89 6.44 -7.23 -9.48
C GLU A 89 5.92 -5.89 -9.96
N ASP A 90 4.61 -5.73 -9.99
CA ASP A 90 4.00 -4.51 -10.49
C ASP A 90 3.52 -3.58 -9.38
N ALA A 91 4.05 -3.72 -8.18
CA ALA A 91 3.80 -2.76 -7.12
C ALA A 91 4.37 -1.40 -7.52
N ASP A 92 3.80 -0.35 -6.94
CA ASP A 92 4.26 1.00 -7.24
C ASP A 92 5.51 1.35 -6.46
N SER A 93 5.72 0.71 -5.31
CA SER A 93 6.93 0.90 -4.52
C SER A 93 7.12 -0.28 -3.58
N TRP A 94 8.33 -0.41 -3.06
CA TRP A 94 8.69 -1.48 -2.13
C TRP A 94 9.46 -0.88 -0.96
N LEU A 95 9.24 -1.41 0.24
CA LEU A 95 9.97 -0.97 1.43
C LEU A 95 10.46 -2.19 2.19
N GLU A 96 11.77 -2.28 2.35
CA GLU A 96 12.39 -3.33 3.14
C GLU A 96 12.15 -3.05 4.63
N VAL A 97 11.76 -4.07 5.37
CA VAL A 97 11.45 -3.91 6.79
C VAL A 97 12.28 -4.87 7.63
N PRO A 98 12.59 -4.48 8.87
CA PRO A 98 12.21 -3.23 9.51
C PRO A 98 12.92 -2.03 8.88
N ALA A 99 12.18 -0.92 8.75
CA ALA A 99 12.74 0.32 8.24
C ALA A 99 13.76 0.86 9.23
N GLN A 100 14.74 1.59 8.71
CA GLN A 100 15.78 2.15 9.57
C GLN A 100 15.22 3.20 10.52
N VAL A 101 14.21 3.95 10.08
CA VAL A 101 13.50 4.90 10.94
C VAL A 101 12.01 4.66 10.77
N PRO A 102 11.22 4.81 11.86
CA PRO A 102 9.78 4.55 11.77
C PRO A 102 9.06 5.46 10.77
N GLN A 103 9.56 6.67 10.58
CA GLN A 103 8.94 7.64 9.68
C GLN A 103 9.02 7.23 8.21
N GLU A 104 9.87 6.29 7.87
CA GLU A 104 10.09 5.92 6.48
C GLU A 104 8.81 5.39 5.82
N LEU A 105 8.02 4.62 6.57
CA LEU A 105 6.75 4.13 6.06
C LEU A 105 5.82 5.28 5.70
N ALA A 106 5.66 6.23 6.61
CA ALA A 106 4.78 7.37 6.38
C ALA A 106 5.28 8.23 5.22
N GLN A 107 6.60 8.38 5.08
CA GLN A 107 7.19 9.14 3.99
C GLN A 107 6.91 8.49 2.64
N GLN A 108 7.03 7.16 2.56
CA GLN A 108 6.74 6.44 1.33
C GLN A 108 5.27 6.58 0.93
N VAL A 109 4.37 6.46 1.92
CA VAL A 109 2.95 6.61 1.67
C VAL A 109 2.65 8.01 1.13
N GLU A 110 3.20 9.01 1.75
CA GLU A 110 2.97 10.39 1.32
C GLU A 110 3.51 10.63 -0.08
N ARG A 111 4.68 10.08 -0.38
CA ARG A 111 5.28 10.23 -1.71
C ARG A 111 4.41 9.58 -2.79
N LEU A 112 3.89 8.38 -2.52
CA LEU A 112 3.06 7.69 -3.50
C LEU A 112 1.77 8.46 -3.77
N ALA A 113 1.15 8.99 -2.74
CA ALA A 113 -0.07 9.76 -2.91
C ALA A 113 0.19 11.01 -3.77
N LYS A 114 1.32 11.66 -3.58
CA LYS A 114 1.66 12.85 -4.35
C LYS A 114 1.98 12.53 -5.80
N VAL A 115 2.68 11.42 -6.04
CA VAL A 115 3.03 11.01 -7.40
C VAL A 115 1.76 10.79 -8.22
N GLU A 116 0.79 10.12 -7.64
CA GLU A 116 -0.47 9.88 -8.35
C GLU A 116 -1.14 11.19 -8.72
N THR A 117 -1.20 12.13 -7.78
CA THR A 117 -1.81 13.42 -8.03
C THR A 117 -1.13 14.15 -9.17
N LYS A 118 0.19 14.11 -9.21
CA LYS A 118 0.95 14.80 -10.24
C LYS A 118 0.78 14.18 -11.62
N GLN A 119 0.55 12.88 -11.69
CA GLN A 119 0.50 12.19 -12.96
C GLN A 119 -0.85 12.31 -13.65
N LEU A 120 -1.88 12.63 -12.94
CA LEU A 120 -3.22 12.68 -13.50
C LEU A 120 -3.36 13.60 -14.71
N PRO A 121 -2.77 14.78 -14.74
CA PRO A 121 -2.96 15.66 -15.89
C PRO A 121 -2.29 15.22 -17.17
N ARG A 122 -1.48 14.22 -17.16
CA ARG A 122 -0.80 13.75 -18.38
C ARG A 122 -1.53 12.63 -19.06
N THR A 123 -1.28 12.19 -19.40
CA THR A 123 -1.62 11.06 -19.76
C THR A 123 -0.96 10.15 -20.32
N LYS A 124 -0.49 10.13 -20.25
CA LYS A 124 0.04 9.40 -20.32
C LYS A 124 0.62 8.98 -20.99
N GLN A 125 1.27 9.31 -20.88
CA GLN A 125 2.04 9.06 -21.05
C GLN A 125 2.58 8.68 -21.36
N THR A 126 2.94 8.79 -21.38
CA THR A 126 3.72 8.49 -21.24
C THR A 126 4.19 7.93 -21.46
N ARG A 127 4.48 7.95 -21.64
CA ARG A 127 5.07 7.57 -21.46
C ARG A 127 5.44 7.17 -21.90
N ARG A 128 5.66 7.23 -22.15
CA ARG A 128 6.11 7.11 -22.20
C ARG A 128 6.39 7.16 -22.82
N LEU A 129 6.63 7.25 -23.23
CA LEU A 129 6.90 7.47 -23.40
C LEU A 129 6.92 7.48 -23.81
N ASP A 130 6.97 7.45 -24.11
CA ASP A 130 6.98 7.59 -24.06
C ASP A 130 7.09 7.64 -24.10
#